data_e8e0143c893c635f1d12d30f7d4d74ee
#
_entry.id   e8e0143c893c635f1d12d30f7d4d74ee
#
_cell.length_a   1.000
_cell.length_b   1.000
_cell.length_c   1.000
_cell.angle_alpha   90.00
_cell.angle_beta   90.00
_cell.angle_gamma   90.00
#
_symmetry.space_group_name_H-M   'P 1'
#
loop_
_entity.id
_entity.type
_entity.pdbx_description
1 polymer ?
#
loop_
_entity_poly.entity_id
_entity_poly.type
_entity_poly.pdbx_seq_one_letter_code
_entity_poly.pdbx_strand_id
1 'polypeptide(L)'
;MCESEVGYVKNATKDALLNFEIKEGKARLVLYTTGANSGVRIIVKAIKGTVLLDKTTQISPSEPFITTFAAEGLKEEEVCAEVRDKEGQILLSYQADKPEIRPVPDPAKAAKDPQNIASVEQLFLTGLHLEQYRHATYNPMDYYMEALRREPGDVRCNNAVGLLLMRKGQFAMAESYFRKAVETLTERNPNPYDGEPYYNWGWSCMMQQKWDEAYDAFFKSAWNAAWQDAAYYALAQLDTRKGKYESALDKIDRSLIRNWHNHKARQLKISILRKLGRKEEALALVAESLQIDRFNMGCRFEHYLLTRDVEVLEEMKKLMRGWAHGYIEYALDFAAAGLYEEALSLLECYVTGVTEVYPVVYYTMGYFHTCKG
;
A
#
# COMPACT_ATOMS: atom_id res chain seq x y z
N MET A 1 -1.38 7.00 6.76
CA MET A 1 -1.15 8.02 7.82
C MET A 1 -1.31 9.40 7.21
N CYS A 2 -2.10 10.27 7.81
CA CYS A 2 -2.36 11.57 7.22
C CYS A 2 -1.20 12.53 7.56
N GLU A 3 -0.33 12.83 6.59
CA GLU A 3 0.78 13.78 6.75
C GLU A 3 0.29 15.18 7.19
N SER A 4 -0.96 15.54 6.88
CA SER A 4 -1.51 16.86 7.20
C SER A 4 -1.59 17.18 8.69
N GLU A 5 -1.71 16.19 9.58
CA GLU A 5 -1.82 16.42 11.02
C GLU A 5 -0.47 16.35 11.75
N VAL A 6 0.40 15.45 11.32
CA VAL A 6 1.71 15.24 11.93
C VAL A 6 2.74 16.21 11.37
N GLY A 7 2.60 16.57 10.10
CA GLY A 7 3.60 17.33 9.37
C GLY A 7 4.79 16.47 8.94
N TYR A 8 5.95 17.07 8.76
CA TYR A 8 7.15 16.39 8.30
C TYR A 8 7.72 15.46 9.38
N VAL A 9 7.72 14.15 9.12
CA VAL A 9 8.23 13.14 10.05
C VAL A 9 9.74 13.24 10.18
N LYS A 10 10.24 13.44 11.39
CA LYS A 10 11.68 13.52 11.70
C LYS A 10 12.28 12.16 12.05
N ASN A 11 11.54 11.35 12.80
CA ASN A 11 11.90 9.97 13.09
C ASN A 11 10.67 9.09 13.29
N ALA A 12 10.77 7.82 12.96
CA ALA A 12 9.69 6.84 13.11
C ALA A 12 10.22 5.46 13.48
N THR A 13 9.44 4.75 14.28
CA THR A 13 9.59 3.31 14.56
C THR A 13 8.29 2.60 14.21
N LYS A 14 8.22 1.28 14.41
CA LYS A 14 6.97 0.53 14.23
C LYS A 14 5.86 0.97 15.21
N ASP A 15 6.23 1.55 16.36
CA ASP A 15 5.32 1.87 17.46
C ASP A 15 4.96 3.35 17.56
N ALA A 16 5.84 4.25 17.05
CA ALA A 16 5.67 5.68 17.18
C ALA A 16 6.31 6.47 16.02
N LEU A 17 5.86 7.71 15.81
CA LEU A 17 6.51 8.68 14.95
C LEU A 17 6.48 10.06 15.58
N LEU A 18 7.49 10.85 15.26
CA LEU A 18 7.73 12.18 15.81
C LEU A 18 7.93 13.20 14.69
N ASN A 19 7.24 14.34 14.81
CA ASN A 19 7.63 15.61 14.20
C ASN A 19 8.17 16.53 15.29
N PHE A 20 9.24 17.23 14.99
CA PHE A 20 9.82 18.24 15.87
C PHE A 20 10.39 19.38 15.04
N GLU A 21 9.97 20.60 15.31
CA GLU A 21 10.42 21.80 14.59
C GLU A 21 10.64 22.94 15.58
N ILE A 22 11.68 23.75 15.35
CA ILE A 22 11.90 25.02 16.07
C ILE A 22 11.76 26.15 15.05
N LYS A 23 10.78 27.03 15.28
CA LYS A 23 10.52 28.24 14.48
C LYS A 23 10.27 29.42 15.39
N GLU A 24 10.91 30.54 15.10
CA GLU A 24 10.68 31.81 15.82
C GLU A 24 10.78 31.69 17.36
N GLY A 25 11.77 30.92 17.84
CA GLY A 25 11.99 30.70 19.29
C GLY A 25 10.98 29.78 19.95
N LYS A 26 10.10 29.11 19.21
CA LYS A 26 9.15 28.13 19.71
C LYS A 26 9.41 26.76 19.13
N ALA A 27 9.40 25.73 19.96
CA ALA A 27 9.45 24.34 19.53
C ALA A 27 8.01 23.79 19.44
N ARG A 28 7.68 23.16 18.32
CA ARG A 28 6.47 22.36 18.14
C ARG A 28 6.85 20.89 18.09
N LEU A 29 6.19 20.07 18.92
CA LEU A 29 6.35 18.61 18.95
C LEU A 29 5.02 17.96 18.68
N VAL A 30 5.00 17.02 17.75
CA VAL A 30 3.86 16.14 17.48
C VAL A 30 4.34 14.71 17.60
N LEU A 31 3.68 13.94 18.46
CA LEU A 31 3.94 12.51 18.65
C LEU A 31 2.67 11.73 18.34
N TYR A 32 2.82 10.72 17.52
CA TYR A 32 1.78 9.77 17.16
C TYR A 32 2.22 8.36 17.53
N THR A 33 1.31 7.51 18.00
CA THR A 33 1.58 6.11 18.29
C THR A 33 0.63 5.21 17.52
N THR A 34 1.12 4.04 17.09
CA THR A 34 0.32 3.04 16.37
C THR A 34 -0.63 2.26 17.28
N GLY A 35 -0.50 2.41 18.59
CA GLY A 35 -1.35 1.80 19.58
C GLY A 35 -1.70 2.75 20.72
N ALA A 36 -2.69 2.39 21.53
CA ALA A 36 -2.99 3.11 22.75
C ALA A 36 -1.89 2.83 23.80
N ASN A 37 -1.24 3.87 24.26
CA ASN A 37 -0.16 3.82 25.23
C ASN A 37 -0.50 4.73 26.42
N SER A 38 -0.54 4.17 27.60
CA SER A 38 -0.69 4.92 28.86
C SER A 38 0.67 5.15 29.49
N GLY A 39 0.89 6.35 30.03
CA GLY A 39 2.13 6.66 30.75
C GLY A 39 3.36 6.89 29.86
N VAL A 40 3.15 7.34 28.61
CA VAL A 40 4.24 7.74 27.72
C VAL A 40 4.90 9.00 28.26
N ARG A 41 6.21 8.94 28.52
CA ARG A 41 7.01 10.09 28.95
C ARG A 41 7.76 10.68 27.78
N ILE A 42 7.58 11.98 27.56
CA ILE A 42 8.20 12.74 26.49
C ILE A 42 9.18 13.72 27.14
N ILE A 43 10.44 13.61 26.78
CA ILE A 43 11.51 14.45 27.35
C ILE A 43 12.19 15.17 26.18
N VAL A 44 12.25 16.49 26.22
CA VAL A 44 13.02 17.32 25.30
C VAL A 44 14.08 18.09 26.09
N LYS A 45 15.34 17.94 25.68
CA LYS A 45 16.48 18.56 26.35
C LYS A 45 17.37 19.28 25.36
N ALA A 46 17.89 20.42 25.72
CA ALA A 46 19.05 20.97 25.05
C ALA A 46 20.30 20.10 25.31
N ILE A 47 21.21 20.00 24.35
CA ILE A 47 22.46 19.22 24.48
C ILE A 47 23.25 19.66 25.73
N LYS A 48 23.16 20.91 26.14
CA LYS A 48 23.75 21.46 27.37
C LYS A 48 23.08 21.01 28.66
N GLY A 49 22.06 20.15 28.56
CA GLY A 49 21.42 19.53 29.72
C GLY A 49 20.14 20.21 30.22
N THR A 50 19.78 21.38 29.70
CA THR A 50 18.55 22.08 30.10
C THR A 50 17.32 21.30 29.59
N VAL A 51 16.40 20.97 30.49
CA VAL A 51 15.12 20.33 30.14
C VAL A 51 14.14 21.39 29.65
N LEU A 52 13.64 21.22 28.44
CA LEU A 52 12.68 22.12 27.77
C LEU A 52 11.24 21.62 27.94
N LEU A 53 11.07 20.28 27.94
CA LEU A 53 9.81 19.61 28.14
C LEU A 53 10.06 18.28 28.88
N ASP A 54 9.27 18.01 29.91
CA ASP A 54 9.19 16.67 30.55
C ASP A 54 7.72 16.45 30.91
N LYS A 55 7.06 15.58 30.15
CA LYS A 55 5.62 15.35 30.31
C LYS A 55 5.29 13.88 30.14
N THR A 56 4.48 13.37 31.06
CA THR A 56 3.86 12.04 30.95
C THR A 56 2.41 12.19 30.54
N THR A 57 1.97 11.42 29.56
CA THR A 57 0.63 11.52 28.99
C THR A 57 0.15 10.17 28.45
N GLN A 58 -1.13 10.12 28.08
CA GLN A 58 -1.71 9.02 27.30
C GLN A 58 -1.78 9.45 25.85
N ILE A 59 -1.49 8.52 24.94
CA ILE A 59 -1.51 8.75 23.48
C ILE A 59 -2.19 7.55 22.85
N SER A 60 -3.00 7.80 21.84
CA SER A 60 -3.63 6.75 21.03
C SER A 60 -3.62 7.12 19.55
N PRO A 61 -3.89 6.18 18.66
CA PRO A 61 -4.00 6.47 17.23
C PRO A 61 -5.05 7.54 16.87
N SER A 62 -6.09 7.68 17.68
CA SER A 62 -7.12 8.70 17.50
C SER A 62 -6.83 10.02 18.22
N GLU A 63 -5.85 10.03 19.13
CA GLU A 63 -5.53 11.18 19.99
C GLU A 63 -4.01 11.37 20.06
N PRO A 64 -3.40 11.96 19.02
CA PRO A 64 -1.98 12.27 19.01
C PRO A 64 -1.64 13.36 20.02
N PHE A 65 -0.42 13.34 20.53
CA PHE A 65 0.06 14.40 21.43
C PHE A 65 0.66 15.53 20.61
N ILE A 66 0.14 16.73 20.77
CA ILE A 66 0.60 17.96 20.12
C ILE A 66 0.89 19.00 21.20
N THR A 67 2.09 19.60 21.17
CA THR A 67 2.46 20.64 22.10
C THR A 67 3.40 21.67 21.47
N THR A 68 3.37 22.88 22.01
CA THR A 68 4.31 23.95 21.67
C THR A 68 4.89 24.53 22.96
N PHE A 69 6.19 24.79 22.98
CA PHE A 69 6.91 25.32 24.15
C PHE A 69 8.05 26.24 23.73
N ALA A 70 8.57 27.03 24.67
CA ALA A 70 9.65 27.97 24.40
C ALA A 70 10.97 27.25 24.11
N ALA A 71 11.67 27.71 23.07
CA ALA A 71 13.00 27.23 22.66
C ALA A 71 13.86 28.41 22.13
N GLU A 72 13.80 29.53 22.83
CA GLU A 72 14.48 30.77 22.41
C GLU A 72 15.99 30.57 22.30
N GLY A 73 16.57 31.03 21.19
CA GLY A 73 18.00 30.96 20.93
C GLY A 73 18.55 29.56 20.63
N LEU A 74 17.70 28.54 20.56
CA LEU A 74 18.09 27.18 20.24
C LEU A 74 17.79 26.83 18.76
N LYS A 75 18.67 26.01 18.19
CA LYS A 75 18.47 25.35 16.88
C LYS A 75 18.11 23.88 17.08
N GLU A 76 17.52 23.25 16.06
CA GLU A 76 17.11 21.84 16.15
C GLU A 76 18.30 20.91 16.46
N GLU A 77 19.47 21.16 15.89
CA GLU A 77 20.69 20.38 16.14
C GLU A 77 21.22 20.48 17.58
N GLU A 78 20.73 21.44 18.37
CA GLU A 78 21.11 21.62 19.76
C GLU A 78 20.12 20.99 20.74
N VAL A 79 19.11 20.30 20.23
CA VAL A 79 18.03 19.72 21.04
C VAL A 79 17.87 18.24 20.73
N CYS A 80 17.66 17.43 21.80
CA CYS A 80 17.32 16.02 21.68
C CYS A 80 15.93 15.77 22.26
N ALA A 81 15.09 15.05 21.53
CA ALA A 81 13.79 14.58 21.99
C ALA A 81 13.83 13.06 22.22
N GLU A 82 13.28 12.60 23.31
CA GLU A 82 13.22 11.21 23.73
C GLU A 82 11.82 10.85 24.19
N VAL A 83 11.29 9.75 23.71
CA VAL A 83 9.97 9.23 24.06
C VAL A 83 10.14 7.85 24.68
N ARG A 84 9.60 7.67 25.87
CA ARG A 84 9.67 6.43 26.65
C ARG A 84 8.28 5.88 26.96
N ASP A 85 8.17 4.57 27.01
CA ASP A 85 6.97 3.90 27.52
C ASP A 85 6.89 3.96 29.05
N LYS A 86 5.84 3.38 29.61
CA LYS A 86 5.63 3.31 31.05
C LYS A 86 6.66 2.49 31.82
N GLU A 87 7.35 1.55 31.14
CA GLU A 87 8.46 0.74 31.66
C GLU A 87 9.80 1.48 31.56
N GLY A 88 9.85 2.65 30.94
CA GLY A 88 11.04 3.46 30.77
C GLY A 88 11.87 3.07 29.53
N GLN A 89 11.39 2.17 28.67
CA GLN A 89 12.06 1.81 27.41
C GLN A 89 11.89 2.93 26.40
N ILE A 90 12.93 3.16 25.60
CA ILE A 90 12.89 4.18 24.54
C ILE A 90 12.06 3.64 23.36
N LEU A 91 10.91 4.25 23.14
CA LEU A 91 10.08 4.02 21.94
C LEU A 91 10.67 4.71 20.72
N LEU A 92 11.22 5.92 20.92
CA LEU A 92 11.69 6.78 19.84
C LEU A 92 12.62 7.85 20.41
N SER A 93 13.66 8.21 19.67
CA SER A 93 14.50 9.37 19.96
C SER A 93 14.79 10.16 18.69
N TYR A 94 14.99 11.46 18.81
CA TYR A 94 15.35 12.33 17.71
C TYR A 94 16.34 13.39 18.15
N GLN A 95 17.38 13.54 17.36
CA GLN A 95 18.32 14.66 17.39
C GLN A 95 18.66 14.99 15.93
N ALA A 96 18.53 16.24 15.55
CA ALA A 96 18.91 16.66 14.21
C ALA A 96 20.41 16.52 14.00
N ASP A 97 20.80 16.03 12.84
CA ASP A 97 22.19 16.02 12.40
C ASP A 97 22.69 17.47 12.20
N LYS A 98 23.95 17.69 12.51
CA LYS A 98 24.58 18.95 12.15
C LYS A 98 24.67 19.07 10.63
N PRO A 99 24.29 20.22 10.05
CA PRO A 99 24.41 20.42 8.62
C PRO A 99 25.86 20.22 8.17
N GLU A 100 26.09 19.24 7.32
CA GLU A 100 27.38 19.06 6.65
C GLU A 100 27.36 19.81 5.31
N ILE A 101 28.36 20.65 5.09
CA ILE A 101 28.61 21.24 3.76
C ILE A 101 29.29 20.15 2.92
N ARG A 102 28.51 19.47 2.09
CA ARG A 102 29.03 18.52 1.13
C ARG A 102 29.33 19.22 -0.20
N PRO A 103 30.37 18.80 -0.94
CA PRO A 103 30.58 19.33 -2.28
C PRO A 103 29.32 19.04 -3.15
N VAL A 104 28.96 20.03 -3.95
CA VAL A 104 27.85 19.88 -4.89
C VAL A 104 28.23 18.78 -5.88
N PRO A 105 27.42 17.71 -6.02
CA PRO A 105 27.70 16.66 -7.00
C PRO A 105 27.67 17.22 -8.42
N ASP A 106 28.41 16.58 -9.32
CA ASP A 106 28.35 16.91 -10.75
C ASP A 106 26.91 16.81 -11.27
N PRO A 107 26.49 17.72 -12.16
CA PRO A 107 25.16 17.67 -12.74
C PRO A 107 24.92 16.32 -13.43
N ALA A 108 23.74 15.77 -13.24
CA ALA A 108 23.31 14.55 -13.93
C ALA A 108 23.36 14.79 -15.46
N LYS A 109 23.90 13.81 -16.19
CA LYS A 109 23.89 13.85 -17.66
C LYS A 109 22.49 13.48 -18.16
N ALA A 110 21.99 14.27 -19.12
CA ALA A 110 20.74 13.96 -19.79
C ALA A 110 20.77 12.58 -20.45
N ALA A 111 19.63 11.88 -20.46
CA ALA A 111 19.51 10.65 -21.22
C ALA A 111 19.75 10.91 -22.71
N LYS A 112 20.44 9.97 -23.38
CA LYS A 112 20.64 10.06 -24.83
C LYS A 112 19.32 9.74 -25.53
N ASP A 113 19.13 10.28 -26.75
CA ASP A 113 18.01 9.87 -27.59
C ASP A 113 18.02 8.35 -27.79
N PRO A 114 16.86 7.69 -27.81
CA PRO A 114 16.78 6.23 -27.89
C PRO A 114 17.56 5.63 -29.07
N GLN A 115 17.52 6.30 -30.22
CA GLN A 115 18.24 5.89 -31.43
C GLN A 115 19.77 5.86 -31.28
N ASN A 116 20.30 6.70 -30.39
CA ASN A 116 21.72 6.86 -30.12
C ASN A 116 22.25 5.94 -29.02
N ILE A 117 21.40 5.08 -28.46
CA ILE A 117 21.79 4.07 -27.49
C ILE A 117 22.15 2.77 -28.24
N ALA A 118 23.33 2.21 -27.92
CA ALA A 118 23.90 1.13 -28.72
C ALA A 118 23.16 -0.21 -28.58
N SER A 119 22.76 -0.61 -27.36
CA SER A 119 22.21 -1.94 -27.10
C SER A 119 20.77 -1.89 -26.56
N VAL A 120 20.01 -2.95 -26.80
CA VAL A 120 18.66 -3.17 -26.28
C VAL A 120 18.68 -3.19 -24.74
N GLU A 121 19.71 -3.77 -24.13
CA GLU A 121 19.93 -3.76 -22.68
C GLU A 121 19.98 -2.33 -22.13
N GLN A 122 20.77 -1.45 -22.73
CA GLN A 122 20.88 -0.06 -22.31
C GLN A 122 19.59 0.73 -22.54
N LEU A 123 18.85 0.41 -23.61
CA LEU A 123 17.52 0.99 -23.85
C LEU A 123 16.56 0.61 -22.73
N PHE A 124 16.49 -0.69 -22.39
CA PHE A 124 15.66 -1.16 -21.29
C PHE A 124 16.02 -0.48 -19.96
N LEU A 125 17.32 -0.50 -19.59
CA LEU A 125 17.78 0.10 -18.33
C LEU A 125 17.53 1.62 -18.28
N THR A 126 17.68 2.33 -19.39
CA THR A 126 17.38 3.77 -19.46
C THR A 126 15.89 4.02 -19.30
N GLY A 127 15.05 3.27 -20.00
CA GLY A 127 13.59 3.35 -19.86
C GLY A 127 13.15 3.07 -18.43
N LEU A 128 13.68 2.01 -17.81
CA LEU A 128 13.39 1.64 -16.42
C LEU A 128 13.82 2.74 -15.44
N HIS A 129 14.99 3.32 -15.60
CA HIS A 129 15.46 4.45 -14.79
C HIS A 129 14.51 5.64 -14.88
N LEU A 130 14.14 6.05 -16.09
CA LEU A 130 13.22 7.17 -16.32
C LEU A 130 11.83 6.92 -15.70
N GLU A 131 11.35 5.68 -15.76
CA GLU A 131 10.09 5.26 -15.17
C GLU A 131 10.13 5.30 -13.64
N GLN A 132 11.20 4.76 -13.02
CA GLN A 132 11.38 4.73 -11.57
C GLN A 132 11.47 6.14 -10.98
N TYR A 133 12.18 7.05 -11.64
CA TYR A 133 12.31 8.44 -11.21
C TYR A 133 11.19 9.36 -11.71
N ARG A 134 10.20 8.82 -12.44
CA ARG A 134 9.08 9.58 -13.01
C ARG A 134 9.57 10.85 -13.74
N HIS A 135 10.54 10.68 -14.62
CA HIS A 135 11.19 11.80 -15.29
C HIS A 135 10.17 12.62 -16.11
N ALA A 136 10.15 13.95 -15.89
CA ALA A 136 9.13 14.81 -16.48
C ALA A 136 9.34 15.07 -17.99
N THR A 137 10.58 15.01 -18.48
CA THR A 137 10.95 15.41 -19.85
C THR A 137 11.07 14.22 -20.80
N TYR A 138 11.62 13.10 -20.31
CA TYR A 138 11.86 11.92 -21.12
C TYR A 138 10.82 10.84 -20.84
N ASN A 139 10.21 10.32 -21.92
CA ASN A 139 9.20 9.29 -21.79
C ASN A 139 9.83 7.90 -21.86
N PRO A 140 9.71 7.04 -20.84
CA PRO A 140 10.26 5.69 -20.86
C PRO A 140 9.73 4.84 -22.02
N MET A 141 8.50 5.09 -22.48
CA MET A 141 7.90 4.39 -23.62
C MET A 141 8.77 4.47 -24.88
N ASP A 142 9.41 5.61 -25.14
CA ASP A 142 10.20 5.83 -26.36
C ASP A 142 11.44 4.90 -26.41
N TYR A 143 12.01 4.63 -25.24
CA TYR A 143 13.16 3.72 -25.09
C TYR A 143 12.75 2.26 -25.25
N TYR A 144 11.65 1.86 -24.62
CA TYR A 144 11.12 0.50 -24.75
C TYR A 144 10.67 0.20 -26.18
N MET A 145 10.02 1.15 -26.85
CA MET A 145 9.59 0.98 -28.24
C MET A 145 10.77 0.91 -29.22
N GLU A 146 11.84 1.67 -29.01
CA GLU A 146 13.07 1.55 -29.80
C GLU A 146 13.75 0.18 -29.57
N ALA A 147 13.74 -0.32 -28.33
CA ALA A 147 14.22 -1.66 -28.02
C ALA A 147 13.40 -2.72 -28.78
N LEU A 148 12.07 -2.63 -28.76
CA LEU A 148 11.17 -3.56 -29.45
C LEU A 148 11.24 -3.43 -30.98
N ARG A 149 11.59 -2.26 -31.52
CA ARG A 149 11.86 -2.09 -32.94
C ARG A 149 13.07 -2.93 -33.41
N ARG A 150 14.10 -3.05 -32.54
CA ARG A 150 15.31 -3.85 -32.80
C ARG A 150 15.10 -5.33 -32.48
N GLU A 151 14.49 -5.61 -31.33
CA GLU A 151 14.21 -6.97 -30.84
C GLU A 151 12.73 -7.08 -30.40
N PRO A 152 11.81 -7.40 -31.34
CA PRO A 152 10.37 -7.45 -31.06
C PRO A 152 9.96 -8.46 -30.00
N GLY A 153 10.81 -9.45 -29.72
CA GLY A 153 10.61 -10.49 -28.73
C GLY A 153 11.22 -10.19 -27.36
N ASP A 154 11.86 -9.02 -27.14
CA ASP A 154 12.42 -8.73 -25.80
C ASP A 154 11.33 -8.79 -24.73
N VAL A 155 11.46 -9.76 -23.81
CA VAL A 155 10.46 -10.07 -22.78
C VAL A 155 10.25 -8.88 -21.82
N ARG A 156 11.34 -8.23 -21.42
CA ARG A 156 11.32 -7.15 -20.43
C ARG A 156 10.67 -5.89 -20.99
N CYS A 157 11.05 -5.54 -22.24
CA CYS A 157 10.48 -4.37 -22.91
C CYS A 157 8.99 -4.57 -23.23
N ASN A 158 8.57 -5.76 -23.69
CA ASN A 158 7.16 -6.08 -23.88
C ASN A 158 6.39 -5.98 -22.56
N ASN A 159 6.92 -6.56 -21.46
CA ASN A 159 6.30 -6.47 -20.14
C ASN A 159 6.21 -5.02 -19.66
N ALA A 160 7.27 -4.20 -19.80
CA ALA A 160 7.28 -2.80 -19.40
C ALA A 160 6.28 -1.94 -20.20
N VAL A 161 6.21 -2.10 -21.51
CA VAL A 161 5.19 -1.43 -22.35
C VAL A 161 3.79 -1.83 -21.92
N GLY A 162 3.56 -3.12 -21.68
CA GLY A 162 2.28 -3.62 -21.18
C GLY A 162 1.88 -2.94 -19.86
N LEU A 163 2.80 -2.81 -18.90
CA LEU A 163 2.55 -2.13 -17.63
C LEU A 163 2.22 -0.63 -17.80
N LEU A 164 2.94 0.07 -18.68
CA LEU A 164 2.63 1.47 -18.98
C LEU A 164 1.24 1.65 -19.61
N LEU A 165 0.82 0.72 -20.45
CA LEU A 165 -0.53 0.71 -21.04
C LEU A 165 -1.60 0.37 -19.99
N MET A 166 -1.34 -0.58 -19.08
CA MET A 166 -2.21 -0.89 -17.94
C MET A 166 -2.51 0.34 -17.10
N ARG A 167 -1.49 1.13 -16.76
CA ARG A 167 -1.65 2.39 -15.99
C ARG A 167 -2.52 3.43 -16.70
N LYS A 168 -2.63 3.34 -18.02
CA LYS A 168 -3.49 4.21 -18.85
C LYS A 168 -4.89 3.63 -19.09
N GLY A 169 -5.21 2.47 -18.49
CA GLY A 169 -6.48 1.77 -18.72
C GLY A 169 -6.60 1.10 -20.10
N GLN A 170 -5.50 1.00 -20.84
CA GLN A 170 -5.47 0.41 -22.19
C GLN A 170 -5.25 -1.11 -22.12
N PHE A 171 -6.16 -1.80 -21.44
CA PHE A 171 -5.99 -3.22 -21.05
C PHE A 171 -5.85 -4.17 -22.24
N ALA A 172 -6.66 -3.99 -23.30
CA ALA A 172 -6.60 -4.83 -24.49
C ALA A 172 -5.27 -4.67 -25.25
N MET A 173 -4.73 -3.45 -25.31
CA MET A 173 -3.41 -3.21 -25.89
C MET A 173 -2.31 -3.80 -25.01
N ALA A 174 -2.38 -3.63 -23.70
CA ALA A 174 -1.44 -4.19 -22.75
C ALA A 174 -1.36 -5.73 -22.86
N GLU A 175 -2.51 -6.38 -23.01
CA GLU A 175 -2.60 -7.82 -23.17
C GLU A 175 -1.75 -8.32 -24.35
N SER A 176 -1.77 -7.63 -25.49
CA SER A 176 -0.98 -8.05 -26.67
C SER A 176 0.52 -8.07 -26.40
N TYR A 177 1.02 -7.10 -25.64
CA TYR A 177 2.42 -7.06 -25.24
C TYR A 177 2.78 -8.14 -24.20
N PHE A 178 1.93 -8.38 -23.22
CA PHE A 178 2.14 -9.46 -22.25
C PHE A 178 2.11 -10.83 -22.92
N ARG A 179 1.17 -11.07 -23.84
CA ARG A 179 1.15 -12.32 -24.64
C ARG A 179 2.44 -12.49 -25.42
N LYS A 180 2.97 -11.43 -26.04
CA LYS A 180 4.24 -11.48 -26.76
C LYS A 180 5.42 -11.80 -25.84
N ALA A 181 5.45 -11.21 -24.65
CA ALA A 181 6.45 -11.54 -23.63
C ALA A 181 6.38 -13.01 -23.22
N VAL A 182 5.17 -13.53 -22.97
CA VAL A 182 4.94 -14.94 -22.62
C VAL A 182 5.33 -15.88 -23.75
N GLU A 183 4.96 -15.59 -25.01
CA GLU A 183 5.35 -16.39 -26.18
C GLU A 183 6.87 -16.56 -26.25
N THR A 184 7.61 -15.46 -26.17
CA THR A 184 9.07 -15.51 -26.21
C THR A 184 9.67 -16.25 -25.01
N LEU A 185 9.12 -15.98 -23.82
CA LEU A 185 9.58 -16.58 -22.56
C LEU A 185 9.43 -18.12 -22.57
N THR A 186 8.39 -18.61 -23.24
CA THR A 186 8.05 -20.04 -23.27
C THR A 186 8.48 -20.76 -24.53
N GLU A 187 9.09 -20.08 -25.50
CA GLU A 187 9.51 -20.67 -26.79
C GLU A 187 10.37 -21.95 -26.63
N ARG A 188 11.26 -21.93 -25.63
CA ARG A 188 12.19 -23.06 -25.39
C ARG A 188 11.87 -23.84 -24.11
N ASN A 189 11.08 -23.28 -23.21
CA ASN A 189 10.73 -23.90 -21.94
C ASN A 189 9.31 -23.53 -21.55
N PRO A 190 8.35 -24.48 -21.53
CA PRO A 190 6.97 -24.21 -21.13
C PRO A 190 6.82 -23.79 -19.65
N ASN A 191 7.87 -23.98 -18.84
CA ASN A 191 7.94 -23.58 -17.43
C ASN A 191 9.03 -22.53 -17.23
N PRO A 192 8.76 -21.26 -17.58
CA PRO A 192 9.75 -20.20 -17.49
C PRO A 192 10.12 -19.91 -16.02
N TYR A 193 11.33 -19.39 -15.83
CA TYR A 193 11.84 -19.00 -14.52
C TYR A 193 11.21 -17.70 -13.99
N ASP A 194 10.55 -16.91 -14.86
CA ASP A 194 9.90 -15.64 -14.50
C ASP A 194 8.37 -15.75 -14.66
N GLY A 195 7.64 -15.45 -13.60
CA GLY A 195 6.18 -15.45 -13.56
C GLY A 195 5.54 -14.10 -13.83
N GLU A 196 6.34 -13.01 -13.90
CA GLU A 196 5.81 -11.63 -13.99
C GLU A 196 4.95 -11.40 -15.24
N PRO A 197 5.37 -11.76 -16.46
CA PRO A 197 4.56 -11.56 -17.66
C PRO A 197 3.20 -12.28 -17.59
N TYR A 198 3.16 -13.47 -16.99
CA TYR A 198 1.90 -14.19 -16.76
C TYR A 198 1.00 -13.48 -15.76
N TYR A 199 1.58 -12.98 -14.66
CA TYR A 199 0.83 -12.23 -13.65
C TYR A 199 0.19 -10.96 -14.23
N ASN A 200 0.98 -10.19 -14.98
CA ASN A 200 0.52 -8.97 -15.62
C ASN A 200 -0.52 -9.23 -16.72
N TRP A 201 -0.35 -10.32 -17.47
CA TRP A 201 -1.36 -10.80 -18.41
C TRP A 201 -2.65 -11.17 -17.71
N GLY A 202 -2.59 -11.89 -16.60
CA GLY A 202 -3.75 -12.21 -15.76
C GLY A 202 -4.52 -10.96 -15.34
N TRP A 203 -3.82 -9.92 -14.87
CA TRP A 203 -4.44 -8.65 -14.53
C TRP A 203 -5.07 -7.95 -15.73
N SER A 204 -4.42 -7.94 -16.90
CA SER A 204 -5.01 -7.33 -18.10
C SER A 204 -6.30 -8.03 -18.53
N CYS A 205 -6.37 -9.35 -18.39
CA CYS A 205 -7.56 -10.15 -18.64
C CYS A 205 -8.64 -9.87 -17.58
N MET A 206 -8.26 -9.78 -16.30
CA MET A 206 -9.19 -9.50 -15.19
C MET A 206 -9.88 -8.14 -15.36
N MET A 207 -9.13 -7.09 -15.78
CA MET A 207 -9.69 -5.78 -16.08
C MET A 207 -10.64 -5.75 -17.29
N GLN A 208 -10.54 -6.75 -18.16
CA GLN A 208 -11.43 -6.96 -19.32
C GLN A 208 -12.55 -7.98 -19.03
N GLN A 209 -12.69 -8.43 -17.79
CA GLN A 209 -13.65 -9.46 -17.37
C GLN A 209 -13.47 -10.82 -18.08
N LYS A 210 -12.28 -11.10 -18.61
CA LYS A 210 -11.89 -12.39 -19.17
C LYS A 210 -11.44 -13.32 -18.04
N TRP A 211 -12.41 -13.76 -17.21
CA TRP A 211 -12.15 -14.40 -15.92
C TRP A 211 -11.41 -15.75 -16.03
N ASP A 212 -11.70 -16.56 -17.04
CA ASP A 212 -11.06 -17.85 -17.21
C ASP A 212 -9.64 -17.71 -17.72
N GLU A 213 -9.39 -16.83 -18.69
CA GLU A 213 -8.04 -16.52 -19.16
C GLU A 213 -7.18 -15.89 -18.03
N ALA A 214 -7.78 -15.02 -17.22
CA ALA A 214 -7.10 -14.45 -16.05
C ALA A 214 -6.71 -15.56 -15.05
N TYR A 215 -7.61 -16.49 -14.79
CA TYR A 215 -7.35 -17.62 -13.88
C TYR A 215 -6.18 -18.47 -14.37
N ASP A 216 -6.16 -18.85 -15.64
CA ASP A 216 -5.09 -19.66 -16.23
C ASP A 216 -3.74 -18.94 -16.17
N ALA A 217 -3.71 -17.65 -16.48
CA ALA A 217 -2.51 -16.84 -16.41
C ALA A 217 -1.96 -16.72 -14.98
N PHE A 218 -2.81 -16.41 -13.99
CA PHE A 218 -2.40 -16.37 -12.59
C PHE A 218 -1.94 -17.74 -12.08
N PHE A 219 -2.65 -18.82 -12.48
CA PHE A 219 -2.27 -20.16 -12.08
C PHE A 219 -0.87 -20.52 -12.62
N LYS A 220 -0.56 -20.13 -13.85
CA LYS A 220 0.77 -20.34 -14.43
C LYS A 220 1.82 -19.46 -13.73
N SER A 221 1.50 -18.21 -13.41
CA SER A 221 2.39 -17.33 -12.64
C SER A 221 2.75 -17.90 -11.27
N ALA A 222 1.81 -18.58 -10.60
CA ALA A 222 2.02 -19.19 -9.27
C ALA A 222 3.06 -20.34 -9.28
N TRP A 223 3.50 -20.81 -10.43
CA TRP A 223 4.59 -21.82 -10.54
C TRP A 223 5.95 -21.20 -10.19
N ASN A 224 6.08 -19.87 -10.31
CA ASN A 224 7.28 -19.15 -9.88
C ASN A 224 7.16 -18.72 -8.42
N ALA A 225 8.16 -19.06 -7.59
CA ALA A 225 8.13 -18.81 -6.16
C ALA A 225 7.98 -17.31 -5.79
N ALA A 226 8.55 -16.41 -6.59
CA ALA A 226 8.49 -14.97 -6.36
C ALA A 226 7.09 -14.38 -6.58
N TRP A 227 6.23 -15.06 -7.35
CA TRP A 227 4.89 -14.60 -7.69
C TRP A 227 3.77 -15.37 -6.98
N GLN A 228 4.12 -16.38 -6.16
CA GLN A 228 3.14 -17.27 -5.55
C GLN A 228 2.14 -16.54 -4.65
N ASP A 229 2.59 -15.63 -3.79
CA ASP A 229 1.67 -14.92 -2.89
C ASP A 229 0.67 -14.07 -3.67
N ALA A 230 1.14 -13.26 -4.61
CA ALA A 230 0.30 -12.38 -5.41
C ALA A 230 -0.63 -13.15 -6.35
N ALA A 231 -0.12 -14.20 -7.01
CA ALA A 231 -0.91 -15.02 -7.93
C ALA A 231 -1.99 -15.84 -7.19
N TYR A 232 -1.67 -16.46 -6.06
CA TYR A 232 -2.67 -17.17 -5.26
C TYR A 232 -3.71 -16.24 -4.64
N TYR A 233 -3.34 -15.00 -4.28
CA TYR A 233 -4.30 -13.99 -3.86
C TYR A 233 -5.28 -13.65 -4.99
N ALA A 234 -4.80 -13.41 -6.21
CA ALA A 234 -5.65 -13.14 -7.37
C ALA A 234 -6.57 -14.34 -7.72
N LEU A 235 -6.04 -15.57 -7.66
CA LEU A 235 -6.84 -16.79 -7.84
C LEU A 235 -7.94 -16.90 -6.79
N ALA A 236 -7.64 -16.58 -5.52
CA ALA A 236 -8.65 -16.58 -4.45
C ALA A 236 -9.74 -15.52 -4.68
N GLN A 237 -9.39 -14.33 -5.22
CA GLN A 237 -10.38 -13.33 -5.62
C GLN A 237 -11.32 -13.87 -6.72
N LEU A 238 -10.77 -14.52 -7.74
CA LEU A 238 -11.56 -15.10 -8.85
C LEU A 238 -12.47 -16.25 -8.38
N ASP A 239 -11.97 -17.13 -7.49
CA ASP A 239 -12.77 -18.19 -6.92
C ASP A 239 -13.86 -17.64 -5.99
N THR A 240 -13.58 -16.60 -5.21
CA THR A 240 -14.57 -15.90 -4.37
C THR A 240 -15.66 -15.28 -5.23
N ARG A 241 -15.30 -14.61 -6.32
CA ARG A 241 -16.24 -14.04 -7.30
C ARG A 241 -17.18 -15.09 -7.90
N LYS A 242 -16.67 -16.32 -8.12
CA LYS A 242 -17.45 -17.47 -8.63
C LYS A 242 -18.23 -18.20 -7.54
N GLY A 243 -18.18 -17.75 -6.28
CA GLY A 243 -18.82 -18.42 -5.14
C GLY A 243 -18.14 -19.73 -4.72
N LYS A 244 -16.93 -20.02 -5.21
CA LYS A 244 -16.18 -21.24 -4.91
C LYS A 244 -15.35 -21.07 -3.64
N TYR A 245 -16.01 -20.83 -2.51
CA TYR A 245 -15.36 -20.40 -1.27
C TYR A 245 -14.34 -21.38 -0.70
N GLU A 246 -14.58 -22.71 -0.80
CA GLU A 246 -13.60 -23.71 -0.34
C GLU A 246 -12.32 -23.70 -1.20
N SER A 247 -12.45 -23.56 -2.53
CA SER A 247 -11.31 -23.39 -3.42
C SER A 247 -10.58 -22.08 -3.16
N ALA A 248 -11.32 -21.01 -2.91
CA ALA A 248 -10.76 -19.70 -2.56
C ALA A 248 -9.97 -19.79 -1.24
N LEU A 249 -10.45 -20.56 -0.26
CA LEU A 249 -9.77 -20.76 1.02
C LEU A 249 -8.41 -21.47 0.83
N ASP A 250 -8.35 -22.54 0.03
CA ASP A 250 -7.08 -23.21 -0.30
C ASP A 250 -6.08 -22.23 -0.96
N LYS A 251 -6.55 -21.41 -1.91
CA LYS A 251 -5.69 -20.45 -2.59
C LYS A 251 -5.17 -19.36 -1.65
N ILE A 252 -6.05 -18.79 -0.82
CA ILE A 252 -5.65 -17.71 0.08
C ILE A 252 -4.69 -18.21 1.17
N ASP A 253 -4.83 -19.45 1.61
CA ASP A 253 -3.89 -20.07 2.54
C ASP A 253 -2.50 -20.22 1.93
N ARG A 254 -2.42 -20.64 0.66
CA ARG A 254 -1.14 -20.69 -0.07
C ARG A 254 -0.49 -19.32 -0.25
N SER A 255 -1.29 -18.28 -0.46
CA SER A 255 -0.78 -16.89 -0.50
C SER A 255 -0.17 -16.50 0.86
N LEU A 256 -0.90 -16.73 1.96
CA LEU A 256 -0.48 -16.35 3.31
C LEU A 256 0.73 -17.17 3.82
N ILE A 257 0.91 -18.41 3.39
CA ILE A 257 2.13 -19.20 3.66
C ILE A 257 3.37 -18.50 3.09
N ARG A 258 3.24 -17.82 1.95
CA ARG A 258 4.35 -17.11 1.30
C ARG A 258 4.54 -15.71 1.83
N ASN A 259 3.45 -15.02 2.15
CA ASN A 259 3.47 -13.65 2.66
C ASN A 259 2.44 -13.48 3.78
N TRP A 260 2.85 -13.82 4.98
CA TRP A 260 2.03 -13.73 6.19
C TRP A 260 1.51 -12.32 6.48
N HIS A 261 2.24 -11.28 6.06
CA HIS A 261 1.90 -9.89 6.24
C HIS A 261 1.06 -9.30 5.09
N ASN A 262 0.54 -10.11 4.18
CA ASN A 262 -0.38 -9.64 3.16
C ASN A 262 -1.74 -9.30 3.78
N HIS A 263 -1.92 -8.03 4.17
CA HIS A 263 -3.12 -7.54 4.84
C HIS A 263 -4.40 -7.70 4.00
N LYS A 264 -4.31 -7.55 2.68
CA LYS A 264 -5.43 -7.77 1.75
C LYS A 264 -5.83 -9.25 1.69
N ALA A 265 -4.84 -10.15 1.70
CA ALA A 265 -5.10 -11.59 1.75
C ALA A 265 -5.75 -12.01 3.07
N ARG A 266 -5.33 -11.42 4.20
CA ARG A 266 -5.97 -11.66 5.51
C ARG A 266 -7.43 -11.21 5.52
N GLN A 267 -7.71 -10.01 5.02
CA GLN A 267 -9.08 -9.52 4.87
C GLN A 267 -9.92 -10.47 4.01
N LEU A 268 -9.42 -10.85 2.83
CA LEU A 268 -10.14 -11.76 1.93
C LEU A 268 -10.39 -13.12 2.57
N LYS A 269 -9.42 -13.69 3.31
CA LYS A 269 -9.61 -14.94 4.05
C LYS A 269 -10.71 -14.81 5.09
N ILE A 270 -10.79 -13.70 5.83
CA ILE A 270 -11.88 -13.46 6.79
C ILE A 270 -13.22 -13.40 6.07
N SER A 271 -13.32 -12.72 4.92
CA SER A 271 -14.53 -12.68 4.09
C SER A 271 -14.96 -14.07 3.65
N ILE A 272 -14.01 -14.89 3.17
CA ILE A 272 -14.26 -16.28 2.74
C ILE A 272 -14.77 -17.12 3.91
N LEU A 273 -14.11 -17.08 5.07
CA LEU A 273 -14.52 -17.80 6.28
C LEU A 273 -15.94 -17.38 6.73
N ARG A 274 -16.26 -16.08 6.67
CA ARG A 274 -17.61 -15.58 6.95
C ARG A 274 -18.64 -16.13 5.97
N LYS A 275 -18.34 -16.18 4.67
CA LYS A 275 -19.23 -16.76 3.64
C LYS A 275 -19.42 -18.27 3.81
N LEU A 276 -18.43 -18.98 4.35
CA LEU A 276 -18.50 -20.40 4.71
C LEU A 276 -19.21 -20.66 6.06
N GLY A 277 -19.60 -19.62 6.80
CA GLY A 277 -20.20 -19.75 8.13
C GLY A 277 -19.22 -20.13 9.25
N ARG A 278 -17.90 -20.09 8.99
CA ARG A 278 -16.82 -20.44 9.94
C ARG A 278 -16.49 -19.24 10.84
N LYS A 279 -17.48 -18.80 11.62
CA LYS A 279 -17.43 -17.54 12.37
C LYS A 279 -16.31 -17.47 13.40
N GLU A 280 -16.07 -18.54 14.16
CA GLU A 280 -15.06 -18.60 15.21
C GLU A 280 -13.65 -18.42 14.62
N GLU A 281 -13.38 -19.10 13.51
CA GLU A 281 -12.09 -19.00 12.81
C GLU A 281 -11.88 -17.59 12.19
N ALA A 282 -12.95 -17.02 11.65
CA ALA A 282 -12.91 -15.66 11.12
C ALA A 282 -12.57 -14.65 12.24
N LEU A 283 -13.21 -14.75 13.40
CA LEU A 283 -12.95 -13.87 14.56
C LEU A 283 -11.54 -14.05 15.12
N ALA A 284 -11.02 -15.29 15.18
CA ALA A 284 -9.65 -15.55 15.59
C ALA A 284 -8.64 -14.88 14.65
N LEU A 285 -8.87 -14.96 13.34
CA LEU A 285 -8.02 -14.32 12.33
C LEU A 285 -8.13 -12.79 12.37
N VAL A 286 -9.32 -12.23 12.67
CA VAL A 286 -9.48 -10.78 12.93
C VAL A 286 -8.59 -10.35 14.09
N ALA A 287 -8.68 -11.03 15.23
CA ALA A 287 -7.91 -10.69 16.42
C ALA A 287 -6.40 -10.72 16.13
N GLU A 288 -5.92 -11.77 15.49
CA GLU A 288 -4.52 -11.91 15.09
C GLU A 288 -4.10 -10.80 14.11
N SER A 289 -4.91 -10.53 13.08
CA SER A 289 -4.59 -9.51 12.07
C SER A 289 -4.48 -8.11 12.66
N LEU A 290 -5.33 -7.78 13.64
CA LEU A 290 -5.31 -6.49 14.33
C LEU A 290 -4.16 -6.36 15.35
N GLN A 291 -3.57 -7.48 15.80
CA GLN A 291 -2.31 -7.44 16.55
C GLN A 291 -1.11 -7.13 15.65
N ILE A 292 -1.13 -7.61 14.39
CA ILE A 292 -0.08 -7.34 13.42
C ILE A 292 -0.18 -5.89 12.92
N ASP A 293 -1.38 -5.47 12.53
CA ASP A 293 -1.65 -4.10 12.05
C ASP A 293 -3.02 -3.61 12.54
N ARG A 294 -3.00 -2.69 13.49
CA ARG A 294 -4.20 -2.07 14.07
C ARG A 294 -4.97 -1.20 13.09
N PHE A 295 -4.34 -0.82 11.97
CA PHE A 295 -4.93 -0.03 10.90
C PHE A 295 -5.44 -0.87 9.73
N ASN A 296 -5.50 -2.18 9.86
CA ASN A 296 -6.17 -3.00 8.87
C ASN A 296 -7.70 -2.79 8.94
N MET A 297 -8.17 -1.73 8.28
CA MET A 297 -9.59 -1.35 8.31
C MET A 297 -10.48 -2.38 7.62
N GLY A 298 -9.96 -3.11 6.63
CA GLY A 298 -10.69 -4.21 6.02
C GLY A 298 -11.02 -5.32 7.02
N CYS A 299 -10.05 -5.71 7.86
CA CYS A 299 -10.30 -6.68 8.94
C CYS A 299 -11.25 -6.11 10.02
N ARG A 300 -11.19 -4.81 10.34
CA ARG A 300 -12.13 -4.17 11.27
C ARG A 300 -13.56 -4.17 10.72
N PHE A 301 -13.71 -3.87 9.43
CA PHE A 301 -15.02 -3.94 8.80
C PHE A 301 -15.58 -5.36 8.77
N GLU A 302 -14.76 -6.36 8.46
CA GLU A 302 -15.15 -7.77 8.57
C GLU A 302 -15.53 -8.16 10.01
N HIS A 303 -14.84 -7.64 11.03
CA HIS A 303 -15.22 -7.81 12.43
C HIS A 303 -16.65 -7.32 12.68
N TYR A 304 -16.95 -6.10 12.21
CA TYR A 304 -18.32 -5.56 12.28
C TYR A 304 -19.33 -6.45 11.52
N LEU A 305 -18.99 -6.91 10.32
CA LEU A 305 -19.89 -7.78 9.55
C LEU A 305 -20.18 -9.11 10.25
N LEU A 306 -19.24 -9.66 11.01
CA LEU A 306 -19.35 -10.89 11.77
C LEU A 306 -20.16 -10.73 13.07
N THR A 307 -19.99 -9.59 13.76
CA THR A 307 -20.56 -9.38 15.09
C THR A 307 -21.79 -8.47 15.10
N ARG A 308 -21.91 -7.58 14.11
CA ARG A 308 -22.88 -6.48 14.08
C ARG A 308 -22.76 -5.53 15.26
N ASP A 309 -21.60 -5.51 15.88
CA ASP A 309 -21.29 -4.61 16.99
C ASP A 309 -21.03 -3.20 16.48
N VAL A 310 -21.88 -2.26 16.93
CA VAL A 310 -21.81 -0.86 16.50
C VAL A 310 -20.56 -0.16 17.06
N GLU A 311 -20.05 -0.58 18.21
CA GLU A 311 -18.86 0.03 18.82
C GLU A 311 -17.62 -0.26 17.95
N VAL A 312 -17.53 -1.47 17.38
CA VAL A 312 -16.47 -1.85 16.43
C VAL A 312 -16.50 -0.95 15.17
N LEU A 313 -17.71 -0.67 14.67
CA LEU A 313 -17.88 0.19 13.49
C LEU A 313 -17.51 1.64 13.80
N GLU A 314 -17.92 2.18 14.93
CA GLU A 314 -17.64 3.56 15.32
C GLU A 314 -16.14 3.77 15.62
N GLU A 315 -15.45 2.79 16.21
CA GLU A 315 -14.00 2.82 16.35
C GLU A 315 -13.30 2.85 14.97
N MET A 316 -13.73 2.03 14.02
CA MET A 316 -13.20 2.04 12.65
C MET A 316 -13.40 3.40 11.98
N LYS A 317 -14.62 3.98 12.05
CA LYS A 317 -14.92 5.31 11.50
C LYS A 317 -14.04 6.40 12.12
N LYS A 318 -13.84 6.36 13.44
CA LYS A 318 -12.95 7.27 14.16
C LYS A 318 -11.51 7.19 13.64
N LEU A 319 -10.98 5.98 13.41
CA LEU A 319 -9.64 5.76 12.87
C LEU A 319 -9.52 6.20 11.42
N MET A 320 -10.56 6.01 10.62
CA MET A 320 -10.59 6.41 9.20
C MET A 320 -10.80 7.93 9.00
N ARG A 321 -11.22 8.67 10.04
CA ARG A 321 -11.32 10.15 10.08
C ARG A 321 -12.11 10.76 8.91
N GLY A 322 -13.09 10.07 8.37
CA GLY A 322 -13.85 10.56 7.19
C GLY A 322 -13.01 10.68 5.90
N TRP A 323 -11.90 9.98 5.78
CA TRP A 323 -11.06 10.00 4.59
C TRP A 323 -11.65 9.14 3.46
N ALA A 324 -12.30 9.79 2.50
CA ALA A 324 -13.02 9.14 1.39
C ALA A 324 -12.18 8.10 0.64
N HIS A 325 -10.91 8.42 0.34
CA HIS A 325 -10.03 7.51 -0.40
C HIS A 325 -9.77 6.20 0.34
N GLY A 326 -9.64 6.23 1.68
CA GLY A 326 -9.50 5.02 2.48
C GLY A 326 -10.71 4.09 2.32
N TYR A 327 -11.92 4.64 2.37
CA TYR A 327 -13.15 3.84 2.15
C TYR A 327 -13.22 3.28 0.73
N ILE A 328 -12.85 4.07 -0.29
CA ILE A 328 -12.82 3.63 -1.68
C ILE A 328 -11.82 2.49 -1.88
N GLU A 329 -10.60 2.60 -1.34
CA GLU A 329 -9.55 1.57 -1.47
C GLU A 329 -10.01 0.22 -0.89
N TYR A 330 -10.54 0.19 0.32
CA TYR A 330 -11.05 -1.05 0.91
C TYR A 330 -12.31 -1.57 0.19
N ALA A 331 -13.17 -0.70 -0.32
CA ALA A 331 -14.31 -1.10 -1.11
C ALA A 331 -13.90 -1.72 -2.45
N LEU A 332 -12.83 -1.21 -3.09
CA LEU A 332 -12.24 -1.81 -4.30
C LEU A 332 -11.67 -3.21 -4.02
N ASP A 333 -11.07 -3.45 -2.85
CA ASP A 333 -10.57 -4.77 -2.48
C ASP A 333 -11.73 -5.80 -2.36
N PHE A 334 -12.87 -5.42 -1.78
CA PHE A 334 -14.08 -6.25 -1.78
C PHE A 334 -14.63 -6.47 -3.20
N ALA A 335 -14.73 -5.42 -3.99
CA ALA A 335 -15.27 -5.48 -5.35
C ALA A 335 -14.39 -6.34 -6.28
N ALA A 336 -13.07 -6.33 -6.12
CA ALA A 336 -12.15 -7.19 -6.87
C ALA A 336 -12.45 -8.68 -6.66
N ALA A 337 -12.92 -9.05 -5.47
CA ALA A 337 -13.36 -10.41 -5.16
C ALA A 337 -14.85 -10.68 -5.47
N GLY A 338 -15.57 -9.74 -6.11
CA GLY A 338 -16.98 -9.84 -6.42
C GLY A 338 -17.93 -9.62 -5.23
N LEU A 339 -17.39 -9.14 -4.10
CA LEU A 339 -18.14 -8.88 -2.85
C LEU A 339 -18.72 -7.46 -2.89
N TYR A 340 -19.59 -7.19 -3.88
CA TYR A 340 -20.15 -5.85 -4.13
C TYR A 340 -21.07 -5.35 -3.02
N GLU A 341 -21.76 -6.25 -2.31
CA GLU A 341 -22.62 -5.87 -1.19
C GLU A 341 -21.80 -5.33 -0.02
N GLU A 342 -20.69 -5.97 0.29
CA GLU A 342 -19.75 -5.53 1.29
C GLU A 342 -19.09 -4.21 0.90
N ALA A 343 -18.69 -4.08 -0.36
CA ALA A 343 -18.12 -2.85 -0.90
C ALA A 343 -19.08 -1.66 -0.78
N LEU A 344 -20.35 -1.84 -1.18
CA LEU A 344 -21.39 -0.83 -1.07
C LEU A 344 -21.69 -0.48 0.38
N SER A 345 -21.84 -1.49 1.26
CA SER A 345 -22.09 -1.28 2.69
C SER A 345 -20.97 -0.49 3.37
N LEU A 346 -19.70 -0.71 2.98
CA LEU A 346 -18.59 0.09 3.49
C LEU A 346 -18.67 1.55 3.03
N LEU A 347 -18.99 1.80 1.75
CA LEU A 347 -19.16 3.16 1.24
C LEU A 347 -20.36 3.88 1.86
N GLU A 348 -21.46 3.16 2.15
CA GLU A 348 -22.62 3.69 2.88
C GLU A 348 -22.21 4.14 4.30
N CYS A 349 -21.31 3.42 4.98
CA CYS A 349 -20.78 3.85 6.27
C CYS A 349 -20.06 5.20 6.20
N TYR A 350 -19.37 5.48 5.09
CA TYR A 350 -18.78 6.80 4.84
C TYR A 350 -19.85 7.86 4.61
N VAL A 351 -20.77 7.62 3.67
CA VAL A 351 -21.82 8.57 3.28
C VAL A 351 -22.67 9.00 4.48
N THR A 352 -22.99 8.07 5.38
CA THR A 352 -23.78 8.35 6.59
C THR A 352 -22.95 8.96 7.74
N GLY A 353 -21.63 8.91 7.66
CA GLY A 353 -20.72 9.36 8.72
C GLY A 353 -20.10 10.74 8.52
N VAL A 354 -20.34 11.40 7.38
CA VAL A 354 -19.77 12.71 7.05
C VAL A 354 -20.83 13.72 6.69
N THR A 355 -20.55 15.00 6.91
CA THR A 355 -21.48 16.12 6.59
C THR A 355 -21.47 16.42 5.08
N GLU A 356 -20.31 16.28 4.42
CA GLU A 356 -20.14 16.49 3.00
C GLU A 356 -19.50 15.26 2.37
N VAL A 357 -20.18 14.65 1.41
CA VAL A 357 -19.72 13.45 0.72
C VAL A 357 -18.82 13.82 -0.45
N TYR A 358 -17.64 13.23 -0.53
CA TYR A 358 -16.75 13.38 -1.67
C TYR A 358 -17.37 12.73 -2.92
N PRO A 359 -17.62 13.47 -4.03
CA PRO A 359 -18.44 12.99 -5.15
C PRO A 359 -17.99 11.67 -5.80
N VAL A 360 -16.69 11.37 -5.78
CA VAL A 360 -16.13 10.11 -6.33
C VAL A 360 -16.69 8.88 -5.61
N VAL A 361 -17.12 9.01 -4.35
CA VAL A 361 -17.74 7.90 -3.61
C VAL A 361 -19.06 7.50 -4.30
N TYR A 362 -19.92 8.45 -4.65
CA TYR A 362 -21.17 8.16 -5.37
C TYR A 362 -20.91 7.57 -6.75
N TYR A 363 -19.89 8.07 -7.45
CA TYR A 363 -19.48 7.49 -8.73
C TYR A 363 -19.05 6.02 -8.56
N THR A 364 -18.26 5.73 -7.54
CA THR A 364 -17.80 4.37 -7.24
C THR A 364 -18.96 3.44 -6.85
N MET A 365 -19.90 3.93 -6.03
CA MET A 365 -21.12 3.18 -5.69
C MET A 365 -21.96 2.88 -6.94
N GLY A 366 -22.17 3.89 -7.82
CA GLY A 366 -22.87 3.70 -9.09
C GLY A 366 -22.21 2.63 -9.97
N TYR A 367 -20.88 2.67 -10.07
CA TYR A 367 -20.12 1.64 -10.79
C TYR A 367 -20.32 0.23 -10.17
N PHE A 368 -20.26 0.09 -8.85
CA PHE A 368 -20.49 -1.21 -8.20
C PHE A 368 -21.91 -1.74 -8.39
N HIS A 369 -22.91 -0.86 -8.41
CA HIS A 369 -24.27 -1.27 -8.76
C HIS A 369 -24.38 -1.81 -10.19
N THR A 370 -23.69 -1.20 -11.16
CA THR A 370 -23.69 -1.73 -12.55
C THR A 370 -22.94 -3.07 -12.66
N CYS A 371 -21.91 -3.30 -11.83
CA CYS A 371 -21.18 -4.56 -11.83
C CYS A 371 -21.91 -5.71 -11.11
N LYS A 372 -22.81 -5.37 -10.18
CA LYS A 372 -23.61 -6.35 -9.44
C LYS A 372 -24.74 -6.95 -10.31
N GLY A 373 -25.23 -6.23 -11.30
CA GLY A 373 -26.34 -6.64 -12.20
C GLY A 373 -27.66 -6.12 -11.71
#